data_2c461fbfa8de102d1c3c6fbea590ee81
#
_entry.id   2c461fbfa8de102d1c3c6fbea590ee81
#
_cell.length_a   1.000
_cell.length_b   1.000
_cell.length_c   1.000
_cell.angle_alpha   90.00
_cell.angle_beta   90.00
_cell.angle_gamma   90.00
#
_symmetry.space_group_name_H-M   'P 1'
#
loop_
_entity.id
_entity.type
_entity.pdbx_description
1 polymer ?
#
loop_
_entity_poly.entity_id
_entity_poly.type
_entity_poly.pdbx_seq_one_letter_code
_entity_poly.pdbx_strand_id
1 'polypeptide(L)'
;MKSIRILRIVILLLVCANLFLMFKHYGKPQHPPKLSHIVRAEGLQARRLDKEMRRHHSAVQTSTKRLFKLRQSLANSNQKDIKRREELLDQIAHLQRQIDSVTVVHFDHVDALCTAPQKKRFHQFRKRLLQPYHFKN
;
A
#
# COMPACT_ATOMS: atom_id res chain seq x y z
N MET A 1 -30.97 42.42 9.12
CA MET A 1 -31.40 41.08 8.67
C MET A 1 -30.75 40.62 7.34
N LYS A 2 -30.50 41.48 6.36
CA LYS A 2 -29.87 41.12 5.07
C LYS A 2 -28.42 40.69 5.23
N SER A 3 -27.61 41.36 6.07
CA SER A 3 -26.18 41.02 6.29
C SER A 3 -25.95 39.63 6.90
N ILE A 4 -26.83 39.20 7.80
CA ILE A 4 -26.72 37.84 8.41
C ILE A 4 -27.00 36.73 7.36
N ARG A 5 -27.93 36.97 6.43
CA ARG A 5 -28.21 36.02 5.34
C ARG A 5 -27.03 35.92 4.38
N ILE A 6 -26.42 37.05 4.03
CA ILE A 6 -25.24 37.09 3.17
C ILE A 6 -24.08 36.36 3.83
N LEU A 7 -23.84 36.60 5.13
CA LEU A 7 -22.77 35.90 5.88
C LEU A 7 -22.97 34.36 5.89
N ARG A 8 -24.20 33.91 6.11
CA ARG A 8 -24.52 32.47 6.07
C ARG A 8 -24.26 31.85 4.70
N ILE A 9 -24.62 32.55 3.61
CA ILE A 9 -24.36 32.08 2.24
C ILE A 9 -22.84 31.97 1.97
N VAL A 10 -22.08 33.01 2.39
CA VAL A 10 -20.61 32.98 2.22
C VAL A 10 -19.96 31.83 2.99
N ILE A 11 -20.38 31.59 4.23
CA ILE A 11 -19.87 30.46 5.04
C ILE A 11 -20.20 29.12 4.35
N LEU A 12 -21.44 28.96 3.86
CA LEU A 12 -21.84 27.72 3.18
C LEU A 12 -21.01 27.46 1.90
N LEU A 13 -20.76 28.51 1.11
CA LEU A 13 -19.91 28.43 -0.08
C LEU A 13 -18.46 28.05 0.26
N LEU A 14 -17.90 28.62 1.33
CA LEU A 14 -16.55 28.27 1.80
C LEU A 14 -16.47 26.84 2.28
N VAL A 15 -17.46 26.34 3.00
CA VAL A 15 -17.52 24.93 3.44
C VAL A 15 -17.63 24.01 2.23
N CYS A 16 -18.50 24.28 1.27
CA CYS A 16 -18.62 23.49 0.05
C CYS A 16 -17.33 23.49 -0.77
N ALA A 17 -16.65 24.63 -0.90
CA ALA A 17 -15.39 24.73 -1.60
C ALA A 17 -14.28 23.92 -0.91
N ASN A 18 -14.19 23.98 0.42
CA ASN A 18 -13.22 23.16 1.18
C ASN A 18 -13.51 21.66 1.07
N LEU A 19 -14.77 21.24 1.18
CA LEU A 19 -15.16 19.84 0.98
C LEU A 19 -14.85 19.36 -0.43
N PHE A 20 -15.10 20.19 -1.45
CA PHE A 20 -14.75 19.87 -2.84
C PHE A 20 -13.24 19.71 -3.04
N LEU A 21 -12.43 20.61 -2.47
CA LEU A 21 -10.97 20.51 -2.51
C LEU A 21 -10.46 19.28 -1.77
N MET A 22 -11.01 18.96 -0.60
CA MET A 22 -10.71 17.72 0.11
C MET A 22 -11.03 16.49 -0.75
N PHE A 23 -12.24 16.43 -1.33
CA PHE A 23 -12.64 15.30 -2.17
C PHE A 23 -11.74 15.15 -3.40
N LYS A 24 -11.38 16.26 -4.05
CA LYS A 24 -10.44 16.28 -5.18
C LYS A 24 -9.03 15.83 -4.79
N HIS A 25 -8.58 16.15 -3.58
CA HIS A 25 -7.24 15.83 -3.11
C HIS A 25 -7.14 14.38 -2.58
N TYR A 26 -8.15 13.93 -1.84
CA TYR A 26 -8.18 12.58 -1.26
C TYR A 26 -8.84 11.51 -2.15
N GLY A 27 -9.64 11.92 -3.13
CA GLY A 27 -10.42 11.01 -3.99
C GLY A 27 -9.66 10.37 -5.14
N LYS A 28 -8.38 10.70 -5.36
CA LYS A 28 -7.58 10.02 -6.39
C LYS A 28 -7.08 8.69 -5.83
N PRO A 29 -7.57 7.53 -6.33
CA PRO A 29 -6.97 6.25 -5.98
C PRO A 29 -5.49 6.32 -6.38
N GLN A 30 -4.61 6.25 -5.40
CA GLN A 30 -3.17 6.16 -5.66
C GLN A 30 -2.91 4.76 -6.21
N HIS A 31 -3.02 4.62 -7.54
CA HIS A 31 -2.55 3.41 -8.20
C HIS A 31 -1.04 3.29 -7.96
N PRO A 32 -0.56 2.17 -7.46
CA PRO A 32 0.87 1.97 -7.31
C PRO A 32 1.54 2.19 -8.67
N PRO A 33 2.72 2.80 -8.69
CA PRO A 33 3.43 3.07 -9.95
C PRO A 33 3.64 1.76 -10.70
N LYS A 34 3.36 1.76 -12.00
CA LYS A 34 3.57 0.57 -12.85
C LYS A 34 5.04 0.20 -12.82
N LEU A 35 5.34 -1.08 -12.65
CA LEU A 35 6.70 -1.59 -12.57
C LEU A 35 7.47 -1.31 -13.87
N SER A 36 6.80 -1.42 -15.02
CA SER A 36 7.35 -1.07 -16.33
C SER A 36 7.90 0.36 -16.37
N HIS A 37 7.23 1.33 -15.77
CA HIS A 37 7.72 2.71 -15.72
C HIS A 37 8.95 2.86 -14.82
N ILE A 38 8.98 2.15 -13.68
CA ILE A 38 10.12 2.19 -12.74
C ILE A 38 11.40 1.72 -13.43
N VAL A 39 11.33 0.61 -14.14
CA VAL A 39 12.49 0.01 -14.81
C VAL A 39 12.69 0.53 -16.25
N ARG A 40 11.78 1.37 -16.78
CA ARG A 40 11.77 1.87 -18.16
C ARG A 40 11.73 0.73 -19.19
N ALA A 41 10.80 -0.18 -19.00
CA ALA A 41 10.53 -1.26 -19.94
C ALA A 41 9.44 -0.86 -20.93
N GLU A 42 9.53 -1.37 -22.17
CA GLU A 42 8.60 -1.07 -23.25
C GLU A 42 8.06 -2.35 -23.91
N GLY A 43 6.99 -2.19 -24.68
CA GLY A 43 6.43 -3.26 -25.50
C GLY A 43 6.00 -4.50 -24.73
N LEU A 44 6.39 -5.67 -25.18
CA LEU A 44 6.04 -6.97 -24.58
C LEU A 44 6.65 -7.15 -23.20
N GLN A 45 7.87 -6.63 -22.95
CA GLN A 45 8.53 -6.71 -21.66
C GLN A 45 7.74 -5.92 -20.60
N ALA A 46 7.28 -4.71 -20.92
CA ALA A 46 6.46 -3.90 -20.04
C ALA A 46 5.19 -4.65 -19.61
N ARG A 47 4.50 -5.29 -20.57
CA ARG A 47 3.30 -6.09 -20.31
C ARG A 47 3.58 -7.27 -19.36
N ARG A 48 4.71 -7.97 -19.53
CA ARG A 48 5.13 -9.09 -18.66
C ARG A 48 5.41 -8.61 -17.25
N LEU A 49 6.14 -7.52 -17.08
CA LEU A 49 6.46 -6.93 -15.77
C LEU A 49 5.20 -6.44 -15.04
N ASP A 50 4.30 -5.77 -15.73
CA ASP A 50 3.04 -5.30 -15.15
C ASP A 50 2.10 -6.47 -14.80
N LYS A 51 2.15 -7.58 -15.56
CA LYS A 51 1.42 -8.82 -15.24
C LYS A 51 1.97 -9.45 -13.94
N GLU A 52 3.29 -9.53 -13.80
CA GLU A 52 3.92 -10.03 -12.57
C GLU A 52 3.57 -9.17 -11.35
N MET A 53 3.54 -7.84 -11.47
CA MET A 53 3.11 -6.96 -10.39
C MET A 53 1.65 -7.21 -9.99
N ARG A 54 0.74 -7.36 -10.94
CA ARG A 54 -0.67 -7.67 -10.65
C ARG A 54 -0.81 -9.03 -9.96
N ARG A 55 -0.06 -10.04 -10.42
CA ARG A 55 -0.05 -11.39 -9.84
C ARG A 55 0.41 -11.35 -8.37
N HIS A 56 1.51 -10.67 -8.09
CA HIS A 56 2.01 -10.48 -6.73
C HIS A 56 0.99 -9.76 -5.87
N HIS A 57 0.44 -8.63 -6.35
CA HIS A 57 -0.58 -7.88 -5.61
C HIS A 57 -1.79 -8.76 -5.25
N SER A 58 -2.30 -9.52 -6.21
CA SER A 58 -3.40 -10.46 -5.97
C SER A 58 -3.03 -11.54 -4.95
N ALA A 59 -1.81 -12.10 -5.05
CA ALA A 59 -1.36 -13.16 -4.15
C ALA A 59 -1.24 -12.69 -2.69
N VAL A 60 -0.76 -11.47 -2.46
CA VAL A 60 -0.58 -10.93 -1.09
C VAL A 60 -1.80 -10.24 -0.52
N GLN A 61 -2.75 -9.80 -1.36
CA GLN A 61 -3.89 -8.99 -0.91
C GLN A 61 -4.74 -9.69 0.15
N THR A 62 -5.05 -10.98 -0.04
CA THR A 62 -5.86 -11.76 0.91
C THR A 62 -5.13 -11.93 2.23
N SER A 63 -3.84 -12.30 2.18
CA SER A 63 -3.01 -12.46 3.37
C SER A 63 -2.84 -11.14 4.13
N THR A 64 -2.66 -10.03 3.43
CA THR A 64 -2.55 -8.69 4.03
C THR A 64 -3.86 -8.29 4.74
N LYS A 65 -5.02 -8.53 4.12
CA LYS A 65 -6.33 -8.28 4.76
C LYS A 65 -6.52 -9.12 6.01
N ARG A 66 -6.13 -10.41 5.96
CA ARG A 66 -6.21 -11.32 7.10
C ARG A 66 -5.25 -10.90 8.22
N LEU A 67 -4.03 -10.51 7.87
CA LEU A 67 -3.04 -9.99 8.81
C LEU A 67 -3.56 -8.76 9.55
N PHE A 68 -4.19 -7.82 8.84
CA PHE A 68 -4.83 -6.65 9.44
C PHE A 68 -5.90 -7.04 10.47
N LYS A 69 -6.80 -7.98 10.11
CA LYS A 69 -7.85 -8.48 11.03
C LYS A 69 -7.27 -9.14 12.28
N LEU A 70 -6.21 -9.95 12.13
CA LEU A 70 -5.56 -10.60 13.28
C LEU A 70 -4.90 -9.57 14.20
N ARG A 71 -4.24 -8.55 13.67
CA ARG A 71 -3.67 -7.44 14.45
C ARG A 71 -4.75 -6.66 15.20
N GLN A 72 -5.89 -6.43 14.56
CA GLN A 72 -7.04 -5.81 15.21
C GLN A 72 -7.61 -6.69 16.35
N SER A 73 -7.74 -8.01 16.12
CA SER A 73 -8.16 -8.96 17.14
C SER A 73 -7.18 -9.01 18.31
N LEU A 74 -5.87 -8.96 18.05
CA LEU A 74 -4.83 -8.90 19.09
C LEU A 74 -4.93 -7.62 19.90
N ALA A 75 -5.11 -6.46 19.25
CA ALA A 75 -5.26 -5.18 19.94
C ALA A 75 -6.50 -5.14 20.86
N ASN A 76 -7.58 -5.81 20.45
CA ASN A 76 -8.85 -5.88 21.22
C ASN A 76 -8.90 -7.07 22.18
N SER A 77 -7.87 -7.92 22.25
CA SER A 77 -7.86 -9.10 23.12
C SER A 77 -7.68 -8.73 24.60
N ASN A 78 -8.32 -9.51 25.50
CA ASN A 78 -8.15 -9.33 26.93
C ASN A 78 -6.68 -9.61 27.33
N GLN A 79 -6.09 -8.69 28.13
CA GLN A 79 -4.71 -8.84 28.59
C GLN A 79 -4.49 -10.09 29.44
N LYS A 80 -5.53 -10.60 30.13
CA LYS A 80 -5.47 -11.81 30.97
C LYS A 80 -5.51 -13.12 30.17
N ASP A 81 -5.94 -13.07 28.90
CA ASP A 81 -6.03 -14.26 28.05
C ASP A 81 -4.70 -14.45 27.27
N ILE A 82 -3.68 -14.86 28.00
CA ILE A 82 -2.31 -15.05 27.50
C ILE A 82 -2.30 -16.05 26.34
N LYS A 83 -2.98 -17.20 26.50
CA LYS A 83 -3.02 -18.25 25.49
C LYS A 83 -3.59 -17.75 24.17
N ARG A 84 -4.70 -17.03 24.22
CA ARG A 84 -5.32 -16.45 23.01
C ARG A 84 -4.43 -15.44 22.31
N ARG A 85 -3.68 -14.65 23.07
CA ARG A 85 -2.73 -13.66 22.53
C ARG A 85 -1.54 -14.34 21.84
N GLU A 86 -1.00 -15.40 22.41
CA GLU A 86 0.07 -16.21 21.80
C GLU A 86 -0.39 -16.84 20.49
N GLU A 87 -1.57 -17.46 20.45
CA GLU A 87 -2.16 -18.01 19.22
C GLU A 87 -2.31 -16.94 18.11
N LEU A 88 -2.74 -15.72 18.46
CA LEU A 88 -2.85 -14.63 17.51
C LEU A 88 -1.49 -14.16 17.00
N LEU A 89 -0.48 -14.07 17.88
CA LEU A 89 0.89 -13.71 17.50
C LEU A 89 1.50 -14.73 16.56
N ASP A 90 1.29 -16.03 16.80
CA ASP A 90 1.79 -17.10 15.91
C ASP A 90 1.13 -17.03 14.52
N GLN A 91 -0.18 -16.81 14.47
CA GLN A 91 -0.88 -16.62 13.21
C GLN A 91 -0.39 -15.39 12.43
N ILE A 92 -0.13 -14.29 13.13
CA ILE A 92 0.43 -13.06 12.55
C ILE A 92 1.82 -13.34 11.98
N ALA A 93 2.70 -14.00 12.76
CA ALA A 93 4.06 -14.34 12.34
C ALA A 93 4.06 -15.29 11.12
N HIS A 94 3.15 -16.26 11.10
CA HIS A 94 3.00 -17.18 9.96
C HIS A 94 2.58 -16.45 8.68
N LEU A 95 1.54 -15.60 8.75
CA LEU A 95 1.09 -14.82 7.60
C LEU A 95 2.13 -13.83 7.11
N GLN A 96 2.88 -13.20 8.02
CA GLN A 96 3.95 -12.29 7.65
C GLN A 96 5.03 -13.03 6.85
N ARG A 97 5.47 -14.21 7.32
CA ARG A 97 6.43 -15.06 6.59
C ARG A 97 5.94 -15.46 5.20
N GLN A 98 4.64 -15.77 5.06
CA GLN A 98 4.06 -16.08 3.75
C GLN A 98 4.13 -14.88 2.80
N ILE A 99 3.76 -13.69 3.27
CA ILE A 99 3.83 -12.45 2.48
C ILE A 99 5.27 -12.16 2.05
N ASP A 100 6.22 -12.28 2.96
CA ASP A 100 7.63 -12.01 2.69
C ASP A 100 8.19 -13.03 1.67
N SER A 101 7.87 -14.32 1.83
CA SER A 101 8.27 -15.36 0.88
C SER A 101 7.74 -15.11 -0.53
N VAL A 102 6.45 -14.81 -0.69
CA VAL A 102 5.83 -14.48 -1.98
C VAL A 102 6.47 -13.22 -2.59
N THR A 103 6.83 -12.26 -1.74
CA THR A 103 7.48 -11.02 -2.19
C THR A 103 8.90 -11.27 -2.70
N VAL A 104 9.69 -12.10 -2.02
CA VAL A 104 11.05 -12.48 -2.48
C VAL A 104 10.97 -13.20 -3.83
N VAL A 105 10.11 -14.20 -3.97
CA VAL A 105 9.90 -14.91 -5.25
C VAL A 105 9.49 -13.96 -6.37
N HIS A 106 8.61 -12.99 -6.07
CA HIS A 106 8.25 -11.95 -7.04
C HIS A 106 9.46 -11.12 -7.47
N PHE A 107 10.32 -10.73 -6.54
CA PHE A 107 11.54 -9.98 -6.88
C PHE A 107 12.47 -10.76 -7.80
N ASP A 108 12.62 -12.06 -7.57
CA ASP A 108 13.44 -12.94 -8.41
C ASP A 108 12.86 -13.05 -9.84
N HIS A 109 11.53 -13.18 -9.96
CA HIS A 109 10.86 -13.19 -11.26
C HIS A 109 11.05 -11.86 -12.02
N VAL A 110 10.95 -10.73 -11.32
CA VAL A 110 11.18 -9.41 -11.93
C VAL A 110 12.63 -9.27 -12.38
N ASP A 111 13.59 -9.67 -11.55
CA ASP A 111 15.01 -9.63 -11.90
C ASP A 111 15.31 -10.49 -13.13
N ALA A 112 14.68 -11.66 -13.27
CA ALA A 112 14.83 -12.54 -14.44
C ALA A 112 14.29 -11.90 -15.73
N LEU A 113 13.28 -11.03 -15.63
CA LEU A 113 12.69 -10.32 -16.77
C LEU A 113 13.45 -9.05 -17.17
N CYS A 114 14.35 -8.56 -16.32
CA CYS A 114 15.05 -7.29 -16.47
C CYS A 114 16.41 -7.44 -17.15
N THR A 115 16.77 -6.48 -18.01
CA THR A 115 18.16 -6.27 -18.50
C THR A 115 19.05 -5.72 -17.39
N ALA A 116 20.37 -5.78 -17.53
CA ALA A 116 21.31 -5.28 -16.51
C ALA A 116 21.05 -3.82 -16.07
N PRO A 117 20.79 -2.84 -16.96
CA PRO A 117 20.44 -1.47 -16.56
C PRO A 117 19.11 -1.39 -15.79
N GLN A 118 18.14 -2.24 -16.18
CA GLN A 118 16.83 -2.29 -15.53
C GLN A 118 16.91 -2.90 -14.13
N LYS A 119 17.74 -3.94 -13.94
CA LYS A 119 18.02 -4.51 -12.62
C LYS A 119 18.54 -3.44 -11.66
N LYS A 120 19.49 -2.60 -12.08
CA LYS A 120 20.01 -1.51 -11.25
C LYS A 120 18.88 -0.58 -10.76
N ARG A 121 17.94 -0.18 -11.64
CA ARG A 121 16.79 0.66 -11.26
C ARG A 121 15.84 -0.07 -10.32
N PHE A 122 15.57 -1.35 -10.59
CA PHE A 122 14.71 -2.17 -9.74
C PHE A 122 15.33 -2.36 -8.35
N HIS A 123 16.63 -2.60 -8.23
CA HIS A 123 17.33 -2.68 -6.95
C HIS A 123 17.24 -1.37 -6.15
N GLN A 124 17.38 -0.22 -6.81
CA GLN A 124 17.18 1.08 -6.15
C GLN A 124 15.74 1.27 -5.65
N PHE A 125 14.77 0.83 -6.43
CA PHE A 125 13.36 0.85 -6.03
C PHE A 125 13.10 -0.04 -4.82
N ARG A 126 13.60 -1.30 -4.82
CA ARG A 126 13.50 -2.22 -3.67
C ARG A 126 14.08 -1.62 -2.40
N LYS A 127 15.27 -1.03 -2.48
CA LYS A 127 15.90 -0.35 -1.33
C LYS A 127 14.98 0.72 -0.73
N ARG A 128 14.32 1.52 -1.55
CA ARG A 128 13.39 2.56 -1.06
C ARG A 128 12.15 1.95 -0.41
N LEU A 129 11.60 0.85 -0.95
CA LEU A 129 10.45 0.16 -0.36
C LEU A 129 10.75 -0.44 1.01
N LEU A 130 11.98 -0.90 1.22
CA LEU A 130 12.42 -1.58 2.45
C LEU A 130 13.02 -0.60 3.47
N GLN A 131 13.20 0.67 3.12
CA GLN A 131 13.65 1.66 4.09
C GLN A 131 12.53 1.93 5.10
N PRO A 132 12.84 1.91 6.41
CA PRO A 132 11.86 2.29 7.42
C PRO A 132 11.40 3.72 7.15
N TYR A 133 10.10 3.96 7.31
CA TYR A 133 9.55 5.31 7.30
C TYR A 133 10.27 6.11 8.39
N HIS A 134 11.21 6.96 7.99
CA HIS A 134 11.74 7.94 8.91
C HIS A 134 10.61 8.94 9.17
N PHE A 135 9.98 8.82 10.34
CA PHE A 135 9.20 9.92 10.88
C PHE A 135 10.17 11.11 10.98
N LYS A 136 10.02 12.10 10.11
CA LYS A 136 10.68 13.38 10.31
C LYS A 136 10.09 13.98 11.58
N ASN A 137 10.86 13.96 12.66
CA ASN A 137 10.58 14.77 13.84
C ASN A 137 10.66 16.24 13.47
#